data_7d95b8d8c859d894b9adcdd6368823cd
#
_entry.id   7d95b8d8c859d894b9adcdd6368823cd
#
_cell.length_a   1.000
_cell.length_b   1.000
_cell.length_c   1.000
_cell.angle_alpha   90.00
_cell.angle_beta   90.00
_cell.angle_gamma   90.00
#
_symmetry.space_group_name_H-M   'P 1'
#
loop_
_entity.id
_entity.type
_entity.pdbx_description
1 polymer ?
#
loop_
_entity_poly.entity_id
_entity_poly.type
_entity_poly.pdbx_seq_one_letter_code
_entity_poly.pdbx_strand_id
1 'polypeptide(L)'
;MQWDNRHLAGNVTTRDIVATARAYLPQIREEGADIVIAGRTTDTAIIAALPIARGVGPGLAWHAAKIGECGALCATNPQSGVLQLDFEADSCLITPLAEDARATPHTVSAHMLYENSDPFRLYEPGGYLDVTHASYVQEAEGAVRIAGARWMPGPYTVKLEGARVAGYLTVLMALLRDPH
;
A
#
# COMPACT_ATOMS: atom_id res chain seq x y z
N MET A 1 -10.48 28.57 -9.24
CA MET A 1 -9.49 28.24 -8.18
C MET A 1 -8.14 28.11 -8.87
N GLN A 2 -7.20 28.97 -8.59
CA GLN A 2 -5.88 28.97 -9.25
C GLN A 2 -4.95 28.10 -8.38
N TRP A 3 -4.47 27.00 -8.93
CA TRP A 3 -3.52 26.11 -8.23
C TRP A 3 -2.16 26.78 -8.17
N ASP A 4 -1.63 26.97 -6.98
CA ASP A 4 -0.27 27.44 -6.76
C ASP A 4 0.65 26.23 -6.55
N ASN A 5 1.32 25.80 -7.61
CA ASN A 5 2.25 24.67 -7.59
C ASN A 5 3.58 24.96 -6.86
N ARG A 6 3.78 26.16 -6.33
CA ARG A 6 5.06 26.58 -5.73
C ARG A 6 5.38 25.88 -4.42
N HIS A 7 4.40 25.23 -3.78
CA HIS A 7 4.58 24.51 -2.51
C HIS A 7 4.72 22.99 -2.64
N LEU A 8 4.69 22.45 -3.86
CA LEU A 8 4.74 21.01 -4.11
C LEU A 8 6.14 20.48 -4.48
N ALA A 9 7.19 21.30 -4.35
CA ALA A 9 8.58 20.90 -4.59
C ALA A 9 9.25 20.18 -3.41
N GLY A 10 8.49 19.59 -2.49
CA GLY A 10 8.98 18.78 -1.39
C GLY A 10 8.28 17.42 -1.39
N ASN A 11 8.99 16.37 -0.98
CA ASN A 11 8.38 15.07 -0.75
C ASN A 11 7.23 15.23 0.25
N VAL A 12 6.00 15.01 -0.20
CA VAL A 12 4.83 14.99 0.68
C VAL A 12 5.01 13.80 1.62
N THR A 13 5.00 14.06 2.90
CA THR A 13 5.25 13.03 3.90
C THR A 13 3.94 12.36 4.29
N THR A 14 3.99 11.14 4.80
CA THR A 14 2.83 10.49 5.43
C THR A 14 2.20 11.39 6.49
N ARG A 15 3.04 12.11 7.25
CA ARG A 15 2.59 13.09 8.24
C ARG A 15 1.78 14.20 7.58
N ASP A 16 2.21 14.68 6.42
CA ASP A 16 1.53 15.73 5.67
C ASP A 16 0.22 15.20 5.07
N ILE A 17 0.21 13.95 4.58
CA ILE A 17 -1.01 13.31 4.08
C ILE A 17 -2.00 13.09 5.22
N VAL A 18 -1.56 12.57 6.36
CA VAL A 18 -2.40 12.39 7.55
C VAL A 18 -2.85 13.74 8.10
N ALA A 19 -1.96 14.74 8.16
CA ALA A 19 -2.32 16.10 8.56
C ALA A 19 -3.30 16.73 7.57
N THR A 20 -3.07 16.54 6.28
CA THR A 20 -3.97 16.97 5.21
C THR A 20 -5.31 16.25 5.32
N ALA A 21 -5.33 14.94 5.45
CA ALA A 21 -6.56 14.19 5.64
C ALA A 21 -7.31 14.63 6.90
N ARG A 22 -6.60 14.84 8.03
CA ARG A 22 -7.22 15.36 9.27
C ARG A 22 -7.72 16.78 9.14
N ALA A 23 -7.01 17.65 8.43
CA ALA A 23 -7.41 19.04 8.22
C ALA A 23 -8.58 19.15 7.23
N TYR A 24 -8.59 18.30 6.19
CA TYR A 24 -9.57 18.38 5.11
C TYR A 24 -10.73 17.40 5.25
N LEU A 25 -10.65 16.35 6.10
CA LEU A 25 -11.78 15.47 6.33
C LEU A 25 -13.03 16.19 6.87
N PRO A 26 -12.93 17.14 7.80
CA PRO A 26 -14.06 17.99 8.15
C PRO A 26 -14.52 18.84 6.96
N GLN A 27 -13.60 19.45 6.23
CA GLN A 27 -13.90 20.30 5.07
C GLN A 27 -14.42 19.48 3.88
N ILE A 28 -13.90 18.26 3.64
CA ILE A 28 -14.44 17.34 2.64
C ILE A 28 -15.91 17.01 2.96
N ARG A 29 -16.25 16.86 4.24
CA ARG A 29 -17.63 16.65 4.67
C ARG A 29 -18.47 17.92 4.60
N GLU A 30 -17.88 19.07 4.89
CA GLU A 30 -18.57 20.37 4.95
C GLU A 30 -18.57 21.08 3.61
N GLU A 31 -17.50 20.96 2.81
CA GLU A 31 -17.31 21.63 1.52
C GLU A 31 -17.55 20.73 0.30
N GLY A 32 -17.77 19.41 0.51
CA GLY A 32 -18.16 18.48 -0.54
C GLY A 32 -17.07 18.18 -1.58
N ALA A 33 -15.80 18.12 -1.16
CA ALA A 33 -14.73 17.67 -2.07
C ALA A 33 -14.81 16.17 -2.31
N ASP A 34 -15.13 15.77 -3.52
CA ASP A 34 -15.26 14.35 -3.92
C ASP A 34 -13.91 13.74 -4.33
N ILE A 35 -12.95 14.57 -4.74
CA ILE A 35 -11.66 14.12 -5.27
C ILE A 35 -10.53 14.93 -4.63
N VAL A 36 -9.53 14.21 -4.10
CA VAL A 36 -8.28 14.78 -3.57
C VAL A 36 -7.12 14.27 -4.41
N ILE A 37 -6.35 15.18 -5.02
CA ILE A 37 -5.15 14.84 -5.77
C ILE A 37 -3.93 15.18 -4.91
N ALA A 38 -3.18 14.16 -4.50
CA ALA A 38 -1.91 14.29 -3.81
C ALA A 38 -0.73 14.26 -4.80
N GLY A 39 0.39 14.90 -4.46
CA GLY A 39 1.62 14.84 -5.24
C GLY A 39 2.42 13.54 -4.99
N ARG A 40 3.75 13.61 -5.16
CA ARG A 40 4.64 12.45 -4.88
C ARG A 40 4.64 12.12 -3.39
N THR A 41 4.33 10.87 -3.09
CA THR A 41 4.30 10.30 -1.74
C THR A 41 4.66 8.82 -1.82
N THR A 42 4.80 8.12 -0.70
CA THR A 42 4.85 6.67 -0.75
C THR A 42 3.46 6.14 -1.13
N ASP A 43 3.41 5.13 -1.96
CA ASP A 43 2.14 4.60 -2.47
C ASP A 43 1.25 4.09 -1.34
N THR A 44 1.86 3.44 -0.36
CA THR A 44 1.22 2.97 0.87
C THR A 44 0.54 4.10 1.65
N ALA A 45 1.15 5.29 1.70
CA ALA A 45 0.62 6.41 2.49
C ALA A 45 -0.73 6.92 2.01
N ILE A 46 -0.98 6.87 0.70
CA ILE A 46 -2.26 7.32 0.12
C ILE A 46 -3.42 6.49 0.68
N ILE A 47 -3.21 5.18 0.81
CA ILE A 47 -4.22 4.25 1.32
C ILE A 47 -4.31 4.33 2.86
N ALA A 48 -3.16 4.39 3.56
CA ALA A 48 -3.12 4.41 5.02
C ALA A 48 -3.67 5.70 5.65
N ALA A 49 -3.61 6.84 4.93
CA ALA A 49 -3.92 8.15 5.49
C ALA A 49 -5.36 8.26 6.00
N LEU A 50 -6.33 7.82 5.22
CA LEU A 50 -7.75 7.92 5.59
C LEU A 50 -8.12 7.02 6.78
N PRO A 51 -7.75 5.73 6.83
CA PRO A 51 -7.97 4.90 8.01
C PRO A 51 -7.34 5.49 9.28
N ILE A 52 -6.08 5.96 9.21
CA ILE A 52 -5.39 6.59 10.35
C ILE A 52 -6.15 7.86 10.80
N ALA A 53 -6.57 8.69 9.87
CA ALA A 53 -7.34 9.89 10.18
C ALA A 53 -8.69 9.59 10.84
N ARG A 54 -9.26 8.41 10.57
CA ARG A 54 -10.49 7.90 11.19
C ARG A 54 -10.28 7.13 12.50
N GLY A 55 -9.01 7.01 12.96
CA GLY A 55 -8.70 6.40 14.25
C GLY A 55 -8.30 4.92 14.18
N VAL A 56 -8.14 4.34 13.00
CA VAL A 56 -7.57 3.00 12.85
C VAL A 56 -6.12 3.03 13.34
N GLY A 57 -5.72 1.99 14.07
CA GLY A 57 -4.34 1.86 14.56
C GLY A 57 -3.31 1.89 13.42
N PRO A 58 -2.22 2.66 13.54
CA PRO A 58 -1.25 2.81 12.45
C PRO A 58 -0.70 1.49 11.91
N GLY A 59 -0.43 0.51 12.76
CA GLY A 59 0.08 -0.81 12.34
C GLY A 59 -0.88 -1.51 11.37
N LEU A 60 -2.16 -1.53 11.69
CA LEU A 60 -3.18 -2.13 10.84
C LEU A 60 -3.38 -1.34 9.54
N ALA A 61 -3.46 -0.02 9.64
CA ALA A 61 -3.67 0.84 8.47
C ALA A 61 -2.51 0.73 7.46
N TRP A 62 -1.27 0.76 7.94
CA TRP A 62 -0.09 0.57 7.10
C TRP A 62 0.00 -0.83 6.50
N HIS A 63 -0.37 -1.87 7.27
CA HIS A 63 -0.35 -3.25 6.77
C HIS A 63 -1.37 -3.46 5.64
N ALA A 64 -2.62 -3.05 5.85
CA ALA A 64 -3.63 -3.12 4.82
C ALA A 64 -3.27 -2.29 3.58
N ALA A 65 -2.70 -1.11 3.78
CA ALA A 65 -2.25 -0.25 2.71
C ALA A 65 -1.11 -0.86 1.90
N LYS A 66 -0.14 -1.52 2.56
CA LYS A 66 0.97 -2.21 1.88
C LYS A 66 0.47 -3.38 1.02
N ILE A 67 -0.55 -4.08 1.47
CA ILE A 67 -1.20 -5.13 0.67
C ILE A 67 -1.95 -4.52 -0.51
N GLY A 68 -2.62 -3.39 -0.31
CA GLY A 68 -3.50 -2.77 -1.31
C GLY A 68 -2.81 -1.88 -2.33
N GLU A 69 -1.57 -1.44 -2.11
CA GLU A 69 -0.90 -0.43 -2.97
C GLU A 69 -0.71 -0.87 -4.42
N CYS A 70 -0.56 -2.16 -4.66
CA CYS A 70 -0.45 -2.74 -5.98
C CYS A 70 -1.76 -3.37 -6.50
N GLY A 71 -2.90 -2.97 -5.92
CA GLY A 71 -4.20 -3.53 -6.28
C GLY A 71 -4.27 -5.04 -5.99
N ALA A 72 -4.85 -5.80 -6.88
CA ALA A 72 -5.09 -7.23 -6.66
C ALA A 72 -3.86 -8.14 -6.85
N LEU A 73 -2.63 -7.62 -6.90
CA LEU A 73 -1.43 -8.45 -7.00
C LEU A 73 -1.27 -9.45 -5.83
N CYS A 74 -1.91 -9.18 -4.70
CA CYS A 74 -1.98 -10.10 -3.56
C CYS A 74 -3.01 -11.22 -3.72
N ALA A 75 -3.63 -11.37 -4.90
CA ALA A 75 -4.65 -12.37 -5.17
C ALA A 75 -4.25 -13.26 -6.35
N THR A 76 -5.00 -14.33 -6.56
CA THR A 76 -4.97 -15.09 -7.82
C THR A 76 -5.58 -14.25 -8.94
N ASN A 77 -5.17 -14.46 -10.18
CA ASN A 77 -5.63 -13.68 -11.33
C ASN A 77 -5.52 -12.15 -11.13
N PRO A 78 -4.32 -11.62 -10.85
CA PRO A 78 -4.13 -10.23 -10.45
C PRO A 78 -4.41 -9.20 -11.55
N GLN A 79 -4.73 -9.62 -12.77
CA GLN A 79 -4.85 -8.73 -13.95
C GLN A 79 -6.10 -7.84 -13.94
N SER A 80 -7.10 -8.15 -13.13
CA SER A 80 -8.31 -7.35 -13.05
C SER A 80 -8.56 -6.98 -11.61
N GLY A 81 -8.01 -5.84 -11.14
CA GLY A 81 -8.55 -5.72 -9.91
C GLY A 81 -8.26 -4.66 -8.91
N VAL A 82 -9.34 -4.42 -8.27
CA VAL A 82 -9.50 -3.57 -7.11
C VAL A 82 -9.66 -4.45 -5.89
N LEU A 83 -9.08 -4.05 -4.78
CA LEU A 83 -9.31 -4.64 -3.47
C LEU A 83 -10.29 -3.77 -2.68
N GLN A 84 -11.17 -4.42 -1.95
CA GLN A 84 -11.91 -3.83 -0.85
C GLN A 84 -11.16 -4.10 0.45
N LEU A 85 -11.00 -3.05 1.27
CA LEU A 85 -10.35 -3.08 2.58
C LEU A 85 -11.38 -2.69 3.64
N ASP A 86 -11.89 -3.66 4.38
CA ASP A 86 -12.86 -3.42 5.43
C ASP A 86 -12.17 -3.42 6.79
N PHE A 87 -12.02 -2.23 7.38
CA PHE A 87 -11.36 -2.05 8.67
C PHE A 87 -12.33 -2.27 9.82
N GLU A 88 -11.93 -3.11 10.74
CA GLU A 88 -12.55 -3.32 12.06
C GLU A 88 -11.63 -2.78 13.17
N ALA A 89 -11.95 -3.04 14.42
CA ALA A 89 -11.19 -2.52 15.56
C ALA A 89 -9.69 -2.91 15.50
N ASP A 90 -9.39 -4.20 15.30
CA ASP A 90 -8.04 -4.76 15.37
C ASP A 90 -7.68 -5.60 14.13
N SER A 91 -8.50 -5.59 13.12
CA SER A 91 -8.32 -6.40 11.91
C SER A 91 -8.82 -5.68 10.66
N CYS A 92 -8.39 -6.17 9.50
CA CYS A 92 -8.90 -5.71 8.21
C CYS A 92 -9.19 -6.93 7.33
N LEU A 93 -10.35 -6.92 6.68
CA LEU A 93 -10.69 -7.92 5.67
C LEU A 93 -10.25 -7.44 4.30
N ILE A 94 -9.49 -8.28 3.62
CA ILE A 94 -8.99 -8.03 2.26
C ILE A 94 -9.83 -8.86 1.29
N THR A 95 -10.55 -8.20 0.40
CA THR A 95 -11.43 -8.85 -0.56
C THR A 95 -11.15 -8.36 -1.97
N PRO A 96 -10.65 -9.20 -2.89
CA PRO A 96 -10.61 -8.88 -4.31
C PRO A 96 -12.03 -8.75 -4.87
N LEU A 97 -12.28 -7.73 -5.68
CA LEU A 97 -13.62 -7.47 -6.23
C LEU A 97 -13.89 -8.13 -7.59
N ALA A 98 -12.85 -8.63 -8.26
CA ALA A 98 -13.03 -9.36 -9.52
C ALA A 98 -13.58 -10.77 -9.25
N GLU A 99 -14.51 -11.23 -10.08
CA GLU A 99 -15.22 -12.51 -9.91
C GLU A 99 -14.28 -13.73 -9.89
N ASP A 100 -13.18 -13.67 -10.64
CA ASP A 100 -12.20 -14.73 -10.80
C ASP A 100 -10.98 -14.59 -9.90
N ALA A 101 -10.89 -13.52 -9.09
CA ALA A 101 -9.80 -13.28 -8.17
C ALA A 101 -10.13 -13.82 -6.77
N ARG A 102 -9.13 -14.41 -6.13
CA ARG A 102 -9.24 -14.95 -4.77
C ARG A 102 -8.01 -14.56 -3.96
N ALA A 103 -8.23 -14.00 -2.79
CA ALA A 103 -7.18 -13.84 -1.79
C ALA A 103 -7.09 -15.10 -0.93
N THR A 104 -5.88 -15.52 -0.65
CA THR A 104 -5.58 -16.61 0.29
C THR A 104 -4.53 -16.14 1.28
N PRO A 105 -4.41 -16.77 2.46
CA PRO A 105 -3.32 -16.44 3.40
C PRO A 105 -1.94 -16.49 2.74
N HIS A 106 -1.73 -17.44 1.84
CA HIS A 106 -0.48 -17.55 1.10
C HIS A 106 -0.25 -16.38 0.13
N THR A 107 -1.23 -16.04 -0.71
CA THR A 107 -1.06 -14.97 -1.69
C THR A 107 -0.88 -13.60 -1.04
N VAL A 108 -1.63 -13.34 0.05
CA VAL A 108 -1.54 -12.08 0.78
C VAL A 108 -0.22 -11.96 1.55
N SER A 109 0.21 -13.02 2.26
CA SER A 109 1.50 -12.99 2.96
C SER A 109 2.69 -12.96 2.01
N ALA A 110 2.64 -13.69 0.89
CA ALA A 110 3.69 -13.66 -0.12
C ALA A 110 3.86 -12.27 -0.76
N HIS A 111 2.79 -11.47 -0.81
CA HIS A 111 2.87 -10.09 -1.31
C HIS A 111 3.78 -9.20 -0.45
N MET A 112 4.00 -9.52 0.82
CA MET A 112 4.96 -8.81 1.67
C MET A 112 6.42 -8.92 1.21
N LEU A 113 6.72 -9.85 0.32
CA LEU A 113 8.04 -9.98 -0.34
C LEU A 113 8.22 -9.00 -1.51
N TYR A 114 7.13 -8.44 -2.03
CA TYR A 114 7.16 -7.60 -3.21
C TYR A 114 7.83 -6.25 -2.91
N GLU A 115 8.91 -5.96 -3.64
CA GLU A 115 9.70 -4.72 -3.53
C GLU A 115 10.25 -4.40 -2.13
N ASN A 116 10.31 -5.37 -1.23
CA ASN A 116 10.84 -5.19 0.11
C ASN A 116 12.15 -5.98 0.30
N SER A 117 13.14 -5.33 0.88
CA SER A 117 14.41 -5.98 1.25
C SER A 117 14.28 -6.88 2.49
N ASP A 118 13.32 -6.58 3.36
CA ASP A 118 12.97 -7.36 4.55
C ASP A 118 11.45 -7.56 4.54
N PRO A 119 10.94 -8.79 4.49
CA PRO A 119 9.51 -9.06 4.43
C PRO A 119 8.77 -8.81 5.75
N PHE A 120 9.50 -8.61 6.85
CA PHE A 120 8.93 -8.42 8.19
C PHE A 120 9.02 -6.99 8.71
N ARG A 121 9.97 -6.20 8.18
CA ARG A 121 10.20 -4.82 8.59
C ARG A 121 10.22 -3.92 7.38
N LEU A 122 9.11 -3.24 7.17
CA LEU A 122 8.90 -2.39 6.01
C LEU A 122 9.05 -0.93 6.43
N TYR A 123 10.12 -0.31 5.96
CA TYR A 123 10.46 1.07 6.34
C TYR A 123 9.61 2.07 5.58
N GLU A 124 9.05 3.00 6.34
CA GLU A 124 8.23 4.10 5.86
C GLU A 124 8.64 5.41 6.56
N PRO A 125 8.28 6.58 6.04
CA PRO A 125 8.59 7.84 6.70
C PRO A 125 8.08 7.89 8.15
N GLY A 126 9.00 8.10 9.08
CA GLY A 126 8.69 8.20 10.52
C GLY A 126 8.68 6.89 11.27
N GLY A 127 9.07 5.77 10.65
CA GLY A 127 9.16 4.49 11.33
C GLY A 127 9.23 3.28 10.41
N TYR A 128 8.73 2.17 10.90
CA TYR A 128 8.56 0.97 10.10
C TYR A 128 7.35 0.16 10.54
N LEU A 129 6.78 -0.55 9.61
CA LEU A 129 5.75 -1.54 9.84
C LEU A 129 6.43 -2.86 10.22
N ASP A 130 6.08 -3.43 11.37
CA ASP A 130 6.51 -4.76 11.81
C ASP A 130 5.36 -5.74 11.63
N VAL A 131 5.54 -6.69 10.72
CA VAL A 131 4.56 -7.75 10.43
C VAL A 131 5.03 -9.12 10.93
N THR A 132 6.07 -9.18 11.77
CA THR A 132 6.62 -10.44 12.31
C THR A 132 5.56 -11.32 12.98
N HIS A 133 4.58 -10.68 13.62
CA HIS A 133 3.50 -11.38 14.33
C HIS A 133 2.14 -11.16 13.64
N ALA A 134 2.15 -10.72 12.39
CA ALA A 134 0.92 -10.58 11.64
C ALA A 134 0.28 -11.95 11.36
N SER A 135 -1.04 -11.98 11.41
CA SER A 135 -1.83 -13.15 11.07
C SER A 135 -2.60 -12.92 9.77
N TYR A 136 -2.76 -14.00 9.02
CA TYR A 136 -3.48 -14.05 7.76
C TYR A 136 -4.45 -15.22 7.82
N VAL A 137 -5.72 -14.96 7.98
CA VAL A 137 -6.75 -15.99 8.20
C VAL A 137 -7.76 -15.97 7.05
N GLN A 138 -8.00 -17.13 6.46
CA GLN A 138 -9.06 -17.28 5.47
C GLN A 138 -10.41 -17.11 6.16
N GLU A 139 -11.20 -16.16 5.72
CA GLU A 139 -12.54 -15.92 6.25
C GLU A 139 -13.60 -16.55 5.32
N ALA A 140 -13.97 -15.86 4.27
CA ALA A 140 -14.85 -16.39 3.25
C ALA A 140 -14.05 -16.86 2.05
N GLU A 141 -14.71 -17.51 1.10
CA GLU A 141 -14.06 -17.91 -0.13
C GLU A 141 -13.51 -16.68 -0.88
N GLY A 142 -12.19 -16.61 -0.95
CA GLY A 142 -11.50 -15.53 -1.64
C GLY A 142 -11.25 -14.26 -0.83
N ALA A 143 -11.51 -14.23 0.47
CA ALA A 143 -11.22 -13.11 1.37
C ALA A 143 -10.28 -13.53 2.51
N VAL A 144 -9.41 -12.63 2.94
CA VAL A 144 -8.42 -12.87 3.99
C VAL A 144 -8.50 -11.77 5.04
N ARG A 145 -8.60 -12.17 6.30
CA ARG A 145 -8.48 -11.27 7.44
C ARG A 145 -7.03 -11.15 7.86
N ILE A 146 -6.57 -9.93 8.02
CA ILE A 146 -5.25 -9.59 8.54
C ILE A 146 -5.36 -8.94 9.92
N ALA A 147 -4.41 -9.23 10.80
CA ALA A 147 -4.28 -8.61 12.13
C ALA A 147 -2.85 -8.71 12.66
N GLY A 148 -2.56 -8.07 13.79
CA GLY A 148 -1.34 -8.25 14.57
C GLY A 148 -0.13 -7.47 14.11
N ALA A 149 -0.20 -6.72 13.01
CA ALA A 149 0.87 -5.83 12.57
C ALA A 149 1.04 -4.64 13.52
N ARG A 150 2.28 -4.16 13.68
CA ARG A 150 2.63 -3.07 14.59
C ARG A 150 3.34 -1.95 13.87
N TRP A 151 3.03 -0.72 14.22
CA TRP A 151 3.81 0.44 13.82
C TRP A 151 4.88 0.73 14.86
N MET A 152 6.13 0.75 14.41
CA MET A 152 7.29 1.07 15.24
C MET A 152 7.79 2.46 14.87
N PRO A 153 7.55 3.48 15.71
CA PRO A 153 8.04 4.82 15.46
C PRO A 153 9.56 4.87 15.37
N GLY A 154 10.07 5.68 14.44
CA GLY A 154 11.50 5.87 14.21
C GLY A 154 11.81 7.27 13.69
N PRO A 155 13.07 7.54 13.36
CA PRO A 155 13.46 8.79 12.74
C PRO A 155 12.70 9.02 11.45
N TYR A 156 12.39 10.28 11.17
CA TYR A 156 11.83 10.64 9.88
C TYR A 156 12.89 10.47 8.79
N THR A 157 12.59 9.65 7.81
CA THR A 157 13.45 9.38 6.67
C THR A 157 12.69 9.59 5.37
N VAL A 158 13.42 9.76 4.28
CA VAL A 158 12.88 9.77 2.92
C VAL A 158 13.55 8.67 2.11
N LYS A 159 12.79 8.00 1.27
CA LYS A 159 13.34 7.06 0.31
C LYS A 159 13.90 7.85 -0.86
N LEU A 160 15.20 7.69 -1.13
CA LEU A 160 15.85 8.24 -2.29
C LEU A 160 15.98 7.15 -3.35
N GLU A 161 15.50 7.45 -4.53
CA GLU A 161 15.67 6.60 -5.69
C GLU A 161 16.51 7.32 -6.74
N GLY A 162 17.43 6.58 -7.36
CA GLY A 162 18.27 7.10 -8.39
C GLY A 162 18.79 5.97 -9.29
N ALA A 163 19.21 6.33 -10.48
CA ALA A 163 19.82 5.40 -11.42
C ALA A 163 21.16 5.92 -11.87
N ARG A 164 22.11 5.01 -12.03
CA ARG A 164 23.41 5.26 -12.68
C ARG A 164 23.66 4.20 -13.74
N VAL A 165 24.32 4.56 -14.81
CA VAL A 165 24.81 3.57 -15.78
C VAL A 165 25.91 2.74 -15.10
N ALA A 166 25.61 1.47 -14.85
CA ALA A 166 26.58 0.52 -14.27
C ALA A 166 27.24 -0.37 -15.35
N GLY A 167 26.61 -0.47 -16.52
CA GLY A 167 27.04 -1.29 -17.62
C GLY A 167 25.92 -1.53 -18.62
N TYR A 168 26.20 -2.42 -19.56
CA TYR A 168 25.23 -2.85 -20.57
C TYR A 168 25.00 -4.35 -20.44
N LEU A 169 23.74 -4.76 -20.50
CA LEU A 169 23.33 -6.15 -20.56
C LEU A 169 22.72 -6.40 -21.95
N THR A 170 23.26 -7.38 -22.66
CA THR A 170 22.66 -7.84 -23.91
C THR A 170 21.84 -9.08 -23.62
N VAL A 171 20.56 -9.05 -23.91
CA VAL A 171 19.67 -10.21 -23.82
C VAL A 171 19.40 -10.71 -25.23
N LEU A 172 19.75 -11.96 -25.50
CA LEU A 172 19.41 -12.67 -26.73
C LEU A 172 18.24 -13.58 -26.43
N MET A 173 17.07 -13.29 -27.03
CA MET A 173 15.94 -14.20 -27.02
C MET A 173 15.91 -15.02 -28.31
N ALA A 174 15.98 -16.33 -28.18
CA ALA A 174 15.85 -17.26 -29.28
C ALA A 174 14.60 -18.12 -29.10
N LEU A 175 13.77 -18.15 -30.12
CA LEU A 175 12.64 -19.08 -30.21
C LEU A 175 13.11 -20.33 -30.94
N LEU A 176 13.03 -21.45 -30.26
CA LEU A 176 13.20 -22.75 -30.88
C LEU A 176 11.83 -23.23 -31.32
N ARG A 177 11.65 -23.44 -32.61
CA ARG A 177 10.47 -24.07 -33.15
C ARG A 177 10.71 -25.57 -33.17
N ASP A 178 9.87 -26.29 -32.46
CA ASP A 178 9.84 -27.76 -32.60
C ASP A 178 9.40 -28.11 -34.01
N PRO A 179 10.15 -28.93 -34.75
CA PRO A 179 9.84 -29.35 -36.09
C PRO A 179 8.77 -30.46 -36.16
N HIS A 180 8.26 -30.91 -35.01
CA HIS A 180 7.25 -31.98 -34.93
C HIS A 180 5.86 -31.48 -34.51
#